data_458f1c0468c66d1454b497a6ea89b57c
#
_entry.id   458f1c0468c66d1454b497a6ea89b57c
#
_cell.length_a   1.000
_cell.length_b   1.000
_cell.length_c   1.000
_cell.angle_alpha   90.00
_cell.angle_beta   90.00
_cell.angle_gamma   90.00
#
_symmetry.space_group_name_H-M   'P 1'
#
loop_
_entity.id
_entity.type
_entity.pdbx_description
1 polymer ?
#
loop_
_entity_poly.entity_id
_entity_poly.type
_entity_poly.pdbx_seq_one_letter_code
_entity_poly.pdbx_strand_id
1 'polypeptide(L)'
;FGGANCEVNIDDCRNHRCQNGATCIVGVKTYNCQCPPEWTGQFCTDDVDECSLLPNVCQNGGTCSNTRNGYNCVCVNGWSGPDCSENIDDCAAEPCTAGSTCIDRVASFRCSCPPGKTGLLCHIDDACTSNPCKMGAQCYTNPINGKFNCNCPSGYKGSTCAEDIDECVIGPNPCEHGGSCKNTVGSFTCSCAPGYTGPHCETSINVIPTPARMTPTCLDQIGDFTCSCIPVLQSWCKDNAAATPPRDT
;
A
#
# COMPACT_ATOMS: atom_id res chain seq x y z
N PHE A 1 -27.79 -16.76 72.13
CA PHE A 1 -28.81 -15.88 72.74
C PHE A 1 -28.62 -15.85 74.26
N GLY A 2 -28.65 -14.69 74.88
CA GLY A 2 -28.63 -14.41 76.29
C GLY A 2 -29.89 -13.66 76.68
N GLY A 3 -30.04 -13.31 78.01
CA GLY A 3 -31.26 -12.71 78.60
C GLY A 3 -32.23 -13.72 79.11
N ALA A 4 -33.20 -13.29 79.97
CA ALA A 4 -34.12 -14.15 80.66
C ALA A 4 -35.09 -14.86 79.67
N ASN A 5 -35.38 -14.25 78.50
CA ASN A 5 -36.28 -14.79 77.48
C ASN A 5 -35.51 -15.09 76.13
N CYS A 6 -34.17 -15.22 76.15
CA CYS A 6 -33.32 -15.47 74.95
C CYS A 6 -33.48 -14.38 73.90
N GLU A 7 -33.78 -13.15 74.27
CA GLU A 7 -34.01 -12.00 73.37
C GLU A 7 -32.75 -11.33 72.93
N VAL A 8 -31.60 -11.57 73.57
CA VAL A 8 -30.33 -10.91 73.28
C VAL A 8 -29.47 -11.84 72.46
N ASN A 9 -29.15 -11.44 71.24
CA ASN A 9 -28.11 -12.12 70.41
C ASN A 9 -26.75 -11.90 71.07
N ILE A 10 -25.98 -12.97 71.26
CA ILE A 10 -24.64 -12.89 71.83
C ILE A 10 -23.72 -12.38 70.68
N ASP A 11 -22.85 -11.45 71.03
CA ASP A 11 -21.84 -10.96 70.09
C ASP A 11 -20.75 -12.03 69.87
N ASP A 12 -20.97 -12.84 68.81
CA ASP A 12 -20.07 -13.92 68.45
C ASP A 12 -18.78 -13.37 67.81
N CYS A 13 -18.67 -12.03 67.55
CA CYS A 13 -17.48 -11.37 67.05
C CYS A 13 -16.39 -11.12 68.08
N ARG A 14 -16.66 -11.34 69.42
CA ARG A 14 -15.64 -11.14 70.47
C ARG A 14 -14.39 -12.00 70.28
N ASN A 15 -14.53 -13.20 69.70
CA ASN A 15 -13.43 -14.14 69.45
C ASN A 15 -13.46 -14.64 68.01
N HIS A 16 -13.72 -13.75 67.10
CA HIS A 16 -13.74 -14.10 65.68
C HIS A 16 -12.36 -14.50 65.14
N ARG A 17 -12.39 -15.25 64.03
CA ARG A 17 -11.20 -15.71 63.32
C ARG A 17 -10.93 -14.93 62.01
N CYS A 18 -11.72 -13.88 61.75
CA CYS A 18 -11.51 -13.05 60.54
C CYS A 18 -10.10 -12.46 60.54
N GLN A 19 -9.45 -12.59 59.41
CA GLN A 19 -8.05 -12.12 59.19
C GLN A 19 -7.99 -11.04 58.13
N ASN A 20 -6.78 -10.55 57.86
CA ASN A 20 -6.44 -9.62 56.79
C ASN A 20 -7.35 -8.37 56.72
N GLY A 21 -7.70 -7.80 57.88
CA GLY A 21 -8.52 -6.60 57.95
C GLY A 21 -10.02 -6.80 57.69
N ALA A 22 -10.48 -8.04 57.66
CA ALA A 22 -11.89 -8.36 57.46
C ALA A 22 -12.77 -7.86 58.61
N THR A 23 -13.97 -7.42 58.30
CA THR A 23 -14.98 -7.00 59.25
C THR A 23 -15.82 -8.19 59.70
N CYS A 24 -15.90 -8.40 61.01
CA CYS A 24 -16.77 -9.44 61.54
C CYS A 24 -18.22 -8.93 61.62
N ILE A 25 -19.14 -9.72 61.07
CA ILE A 25 -20.59 -9.44 61.09
C ILE A 25 -21.27 -10.49 61.96
N VAL A 26 -21.94 -10.06 63.03
CA VAL A 26 -22.65 -10.93 63.94
C VAL A 26 -23.85 -11.55 63.23
N GLY A 27 -23.95 -12.88 63.27
CA GLY A 27 -25.11 -13.67 62.86
C GLY A 27 -25.92 -14.26 63.98
N VAL A 28 -26.83 -15.12 63.62
CA VAL A 28 -27.64 -15.89 64.68
C VAL A 28 -26.84 -17.13 65.06
N LYS A 29 -26.26 -17.12 66.28
CA LYS A 29 -25.37 -18.18 66.81
C LYS A 29 -24.13 -18.44 65.97
N THR A 30 -23.67 -17.42 65.18
CA THR A 30 -22.53 -17.51 64.33
C THR A 30 -22.05 -16.10 63.96
N TYR A 31 -20.95 -16.01 63.25
CA TYR A 31 -20.48 -14.79 62.62
C TYR A 31 -20.04 -15.06 61.21
N ASN A 32 -20.01 -14.04 60.38
CA ASN A 32 -19.45 -14.06 59.04
C ASN A 32 -18.33 -13.02 58.94
N CYS A 33 -17.31 -13.35 58.16
CA CYS A 33 -16.26 -12.39 57.83
C CYS A 33 -16.55 -11.72 56.49
N GLN A 34 -16.65 -10.41 56.50
CA GLN A 34 -16.68 -9.62 55.27
C GLN A 34 -15.24 -9.31 54.88
N CYS A 35 -14.77 -10.01 53.85
CA CYS A 35 -13.40 -9.89 53.37
C CYS A 35 -13.18 -8.61 52.59
N PRO A 36 -11.97 -8.02 52.68
CA PRO A 36 -11.50 -7.05 51.68
C PRO A 36 -11.45 -7.69 50.28
N PRO A 37 -11.42 -6.89 49.22
CA PRO A 37 -11.48 -7.38 47.83
C PRO A 37 -10.37 -8.38 47.46
N GLU A 38 -9.19 -8.25 48.06
CA GLU A 38 -8.00 -9.07 47.82
C GLU A 38 -8.04 -10.44 48.52
N TRP A 39 -9.03 -10.66 49.41
CA TRP A 39 -9.11 -11.85 50.25
C TRP A 39 -10.45 -12.60 50.13
N THR A 40 -10.38 -13.91 50.21
CA THR A 40 -11.54 -14.81 50.15
C THR A 40 -11.46 -15.90 51.21
N GLY A 41 -12.44 -16.81 51.20
CA GLY A 41 -12.54 -17.87 52.18
C GLY A 41 -13.33 -17.47 53.40
N GLN A 42 -13.67 -18.46 54.25
CA GLN A 42 -14.54 -18.30 55.43
C GLN A 42 -14.00 -17.27 56.44
N PHE A 43 -12.69 -17.18 56.56
CA PHE A 43 -11.99 -16.30 57.50
C PHE A 43 -11.12 -15.25 56.81
N CYS A 44 -11.29 -15.09 55.50
CA CYS A 44 -10.49 -14.17 54.67
C CYS A 44 -8.99 -14.48 54.76
N THR A 45 -8.63 -15.76 54.70
CA THR A 45 -7.26 -16.25 54.75
C THR A 45 -6.68 -16.57 53.36
N ASP A 46 -7.58 -16.75 52.42
CA ASP A 46 -7.21 -17.20 51.07
C ASP A 46 -7.08 -15.99 50.17
N ASP A 47 -5.98 -15.94 49.44
CA ASP A 47 -5.71 -14.89 48.44
C ASP A 47 -6.67 -15.01 47.27
N VAL A 48 -7.13 -13.89 46.75
CA VAL A 48 -7.91 -13.84 45.53
C VAL A 48 -6.95 -13.90 44.33
N ASP A 49 -7.18 -14.83 43.41
CA ASP A 49 -6.42 -14.88 42.15
C ASP A 49 -7.12 -13.99 41.13
N GLU A 50 -6.72 -12.71 41.09
CA GLU A 50 -7.27 -11.73 40.17
C GLU A 50 -6.99 -12.10 38.72
N CYS A 51 -5.84 -12.74 38.43
CA CYS A 51 -5.49 -13.15 37.09
C CYS A 51 -6.45 -14.19 36.51
N SER A 52 -7.00 -15.06 37.38
CA SER A 52 -8.00 -16.08 36.98
C SER A 52 -9.43 -15.52 36.95
N LEU A 53 -9.75 -14.59 37.84
CA LEU A 53 -11.10 -14.03 37.95
C LEU A 53 -11.39 -12.89 37.00
N LEU A 54 -10.39 -12.09 36.66
CA LEU A 54 -10.51 -10.92 35.80
C LEU A 54 -9.74 -11.14 34.48
N PRO A 55 -10.36 -11.77 33.49
CA PRO A 55 -9.73 -11.97 32.21
C PRO A 55 -9.37 -10.59 31.59
N ASN A 56 -8.13 -10.45 31.12
CA ASN A 56 -7.57 -9.22 30.56
C ASN A 56 -7.40 -8.06 31.56
N VAL A 57 -7.20 -8.34 32.83
CA VAL A 57 -6.84 -7.31 33.83
C VAL A 57 -5.54 -6.58 33.44
N CYS A 58 -4.58 -7.28 32.83
CA CYS A 58 -3.44 -6.68 32.13
C CYS A 58 -3.79 -6.50 30.67
N GLN A 59 -3.76 -5.25 30.21
CA GLN A 59 -4.17 -4.87 28.86
C GLN A 59 -3.02 -5.06 27.87
N ASN A 60 -3.32 -4.88 26.57
CA ASN A 60 -2.35 -4.83 25.47
C ASN A 60 -1.37 -6.02 25.43
N GLY A 61 -1.81 -7.20 25.86
CA GLY A 61 -0.99 -8.41 25.87
C GLY A 61 -0.02 -8.52 27.05
N GLY A 62 -0.19 -7.71 28.06
CA GLY A 62 0.55 -7.82 29.33
C GLY A 62 0.30 -9.16 30.03
N THR A 63 1.29 -9.67 30.72
CA THR A 63 1.20 -10.91 31.48
C THR A 63 0.82 -10.62 32.92
N CYS A 64 -0.28 -11.21 33.39
CA CYS A 64 -0.73 -11.10 34.77
C CYS A 64 0.06 -12.09 35.65
N SER A 65 0.49 -11.63 36.82
CA SER A 65 1.11 -12.43 37.87
C SER A 65 0.39 -12.17 39.19
N ASN A 66 -0.33 -13.19 39.70
CA ASN A 66 -0.99 -13.09 41.01
C ASN A 66 0.06 -12.94 42.10
N THR A 67 -0.22 -12.07 43.07
CA THR A 67 0.61 -11.83 44.24
C THR A 67 -0.27 -11.80 45.49
N ARG A 68 0.35 -11.96 46.64
CA ARG A 68 -0.40 -11.83 47.90
C ARG A 68 -0.87 -10.38 48.07
N ASN A 69 -2.15 -10.14 48.10
CA ASN A 69 -2.85 -8.85 48.17
C ASN A 69 -3.02 -8.15 46.84
N GLY A 70 -3.15 -8.86 45.72
CA GLY A 70 -3.42 -8.29 44.43
C GLY A 70 -2.59 -8.93 43.32
N TYR A 71 -2.35 -8.22 42.23
CA TYR A 71 -1.67 -8.73 41.06
C TYR A 71 -0.63 -7.70 40.51
N ASN A 72 0.25 -8.18 39.69
CA ASN A 72 1.18 -7.34 38.93
C ASN A 72 1.08 -7.66 37.44
N CYS A 73 1.13 -6.64 36.59
CA CYS A 73 1.22 -6.79 35.15
C CYS A 73 2.66 -6.62 34.67
N VAL A 74 3.13 -7.57 33.87
CA VAL A 74 4.36 -7.43 33.10
C VAL A 74 3.97 -6.99 31.71
N CYS A 75 4.22 -5.73 31.40
CA CYS A 75 3.82 -5.14 30.13
C CYS A 75 4.74 -5.56 28.99
N VAL A 76 4.17 -5.69 27.79
CA VAL A 76 4.93 -5.87 26.57
C VAL A 76 5.53 -4.54 26.12
N ASN A 77 6.51 -4.60 25.22
CA ASN A 77 7.21 -3.42 24.74
C ASN A 77 6.24 -2.36 24.18
N GLY A 78 6.46 -1.11 24.55
CA GLY A 78 5.64 0.05 24.18
C GLY A 78 4.49 0.37 25.14
N TRP A 79 4.26 -0.47 26.16
CA TRP A 79 3.19 -0.27 27.14
C TRP A 79 3.71 -0.13 28.57
N SER A 80 3.05 0.68 29.37
CA SER A 80 3.37 0.98 30.76
C SER A 80 2.10 1.13 31.61
N GLY A 81 2.30 1.52 32.86
CA GLY A 81 1.21 1.64 33.81
C GLY A 81 0.91 0.33 34.57
N PRO A 82 0.09 0.38 35.61
CA PRO A 82 -0.17 -0.74 36.48
C PRO A 82 -0.92 -1.89 35.78
N ASP A 83 -1.68 -1.59 34.75
CA ASP A 83 -2.48 -2.53 33.96
C ASP A 83 -2.04 -2.57 32.47
N CYS A 84 -0.90 -1.99 32.12
CA CYS A 84 -0.36 -1.91 30.76
C CYS A 84 -1.28 -1.15 29.77
N SER A 85 -2.05 -0.18 30.24
CA SER A 85 -2.95 0.63 29.40
C SER A 85 -2.30 1.87 28.82
N GLU A 86 -1.15 2.28 29.34
CA GLU A 86 -0.48 3.52 28.99
C GLU A 86 0.57 3.27 27.90
N ASN A 87 0.45 3.98 26.77
CA ASN A 87 1.51 3.99 25.74
C ASN A 87 2.73 4.72 26.26
N ILE A 88 3.90 4.14 26.08
CA ILE A 88 5.17 4.81 26.41
C ILE A 88 5.40 5.89 25.35
N ASP A 89 5.61 7.14 25.80
CA ASP A 89 5.94 8.25 24.90
C ASP A 89 7.38 8.12 24.38
N ASP A 90 7.52 7.52 23.19
CA ASP A 90 8.81 7.37 22.52
C ASP A 90 9.39 8.73 22.01
N CYS A 91 8.58 9.80 22.04
CA CYS A 91 8.99 11.16 21.68
C CYS A 91 9.60 11.95 22.87
N ALA A 92 9.46 11.48 24.10
CA ALA A 92 9.92 12.18 25.29
C ALA A 92 11.44 12.48 25.30
N ALA A 93 12.23 11.69 24.60
CA ALA A 93 13.67 11.89 24.44
C ALA A 93 14.06 12.83 23.28
N GLU A 94 13.10 13.48 22.63
CA GLU A 94 13.28 14.36 21.47
C GLU A 94 14.18 13.73 20.37
N PRO A 95 13.83 12.53 19.87
CA PRO A 95 14.72 11.79 18.96
C PRO A 95 14.84 12.45 17.58
N CYS A 96 13.90 13.29 17.19
CA CYS A 96 13.88 13.96 15.88
C CYS A 96 14.75 15.20 15.87
N THR A 97 15.38 15.49 14.74
CA THR A 97 16.18 16.73 14.56
C THR A 97 15.32 17.99 14.76
N ALA A 98 15.92 19.03 15.29
CA ALA A 98 15.26 20.31 15.54
C ALA A 98 14.50 20.84 14.30
N GLY A 99 13.28 21.30 14.50
CA GLY A 99 12.37 21.72 13.45
C GLY A 99 11.52 20.60 12.82
N SER A 100 11.70 19.36 13.24
CA SER A 100 10.85 18.20 12.90
C SER A 100 9.78 18.00 13.97
N THR A 101 8.67 17.38 13.60
CA THR A 101 7.63 16.95 14.54
C THR A 101 7.78 15.47 14.83
N CYS A 102 7.91 15.11 16.11
CA CYS A 102 7.87 13.72 16.53
C CYS A 102 6.42 13.27 16.69
N ILE A 103 6.09 12.11 16.17
CA ILE A 103 4.78 11.47 16.26
C ILE A 103 4.97 10.16 17.01
N ASP A 104 4.45 10.10 18.23
CA ASP A 104 4.49 8.91 19.07
C ASP A 104 3.61 7.78 18.51
N ARG A 105 4.05 6.55 18.70
CA ARG A 105 3.37 5.30 18.31
C ARG A 105 3.65 4.23 19.36
N VAL A 106 2.94 3.12 19.25
CA VAL A 106 3.22 1.97 20.13
C VAL A 106 4.60 1.40 19.82
N ALA A 107 5.48 1.38 20.83
CA ALA A 107 6.86 0.87 20.78
C ALA A 107 7.74 1.49 19.68
N SER A 108 7.40 2.66 19.17
CA SER A 108 8.11 3.33 18.10
C SER A 108 7.69 4.79 17.98
N PHE A 109 8.48 5.57 17.25
CA PHE A 109 8.11 6.93 16.86
C PHE A 109 8.34 7.17 15.38
N ARG A 110 7.80 8.25 14.87
CA ARG A 110 8.05 8.73 13.51
C ARG A 110 8.34 10.23 13.53
N CYS A 111 9.40 10.63 12.84
CA CYS A 111 9.67 12.05 12.60
C CYS A 111 8.97 12.52 11.32
N SER A 112 8.24 13.62 11.40
CA SER A 112 7.73 14.37 10.24
C SER A 112 8.74 15.47 9.92
N CYS A 113 9.42 15.34 8.80
CA CYS A 113 10.50 16.23 8.42
C CYS A 113 9.98 17.55 7.84
N PRO A 114 10.66 18.67 8.12
CA PRO A 114 10.40 19.92 7.43
C PRO A 114 10.84 19.84 5.96
N PRO A 115 10.36 20.75 5.09
CA PRO A 115 10.79 20.83 3.71
C PRO A 115 12.32 20.89 3.57
N GLY A 116 12.88 20.11 2.65
CA GLY A 116 14.31 20.03 2.41
C GLY A 116 15.09 19.10 3.35
N LYS A 117 14.39 18.38 4.23
CA LYS A 117 14.99 17.35 5.09
C LYS A 117 14.33 16.00 4.87
N THR A 118 15.07 14.93 5.08
CA THR A 118 14.64 13.53 4.96
C THR A 118 15.41 12.63 5.92
N GLY A 119 15.16 11.35 5.87
CA GLY A 119 15.74 10.35 6.76
C GLY A 119 14.88 10.08 7.98
N LEU A 120 15.22 9.02 8.73
CA LEU A 120 14.44 8.55 9.88
C LEU A 120 14.28 9.63 10.96
N LEU A 121 15.35 10.36 11.23
CA LEU A 121 15.40 11.42 12.23
C LEU A 121 15.41 12.84 11.61
N CYS A 122 15.16 12.98 10.31
CA CYS A 122 15.17 14.23 9.56
C CYS A 122 16.54 14.96 9.56
N HIS A 123 17.64 14.25 9.73
CA HIS A 123 19.00 14.81 9.78
C HIS A 123 19.70 14.90 8.41
N ILE A 124 19.08 14.35 7.37
CA ILE A 124 19.63 14.29 6.01
C ILE A 124 19.01 15.39 5.16
N ASP A 125 19.81 16.10 4.36
CA ASP A 125 19.31 17.05 3.38
C ASP A 125 18.63 16.30 2.21
N ASP A 126 17.47 16.79 1.81
CA ASP A 126 16.76 16.26 0.65
C ASP A 126 17.38 16.79 -0.63
N ALA A 127 18.23 15.97 -1.27
CA ALA A 127 18.93 16.31 -2.49
C ALA A 127 17.97 16.60 -3.65
N CYS A 128 16.74 16.12 -3.60
CA CYS A 128 15.71 16.39 -4.61
C CYS A 128 15.19 17.83 -4.58
N THR A 129 15.41 18.57 -3.51
CA THR A 129 15.04 19.98 -3.39
C THR A 129 15.73 20.85 -4.47
N SER A 130 16.93 20.45 -4.93
CA SER A 130 17.66 21.13 -6.00
C SER A 130 17.19 20.80 -7.41
N ASN A 131 16.17 19.95 -7.58
CA ASN A 131 15.65 19.45 -8.85
C ASN A 131 16.75 18.90 -9.80
N PRO A 132 17.54 17.92 -9.35
CA PRO A 132 18.65 17.39 -10.14
C PRO A 132 18.17 16.56 -11.35
N CYS A 133 16.97 15.97 -11.26
CA CYS A 133 16.41 15.15 -12.32
C CYS A 133 15.79 16.00 -13.43
N LYS A 134 16.05 15.61 -14.69
CA LYS A 134 15.59 16.32 -15.88
C LYS A 134 14.45 15.56 -16.57
N MET A 135 13.90 16.14 -17.61
CA MET A 135 12.87 15.53 -18.49
C MET A 135 11.65 15.00 -17.74
N GLY A 136 11.24 15.64 -16.63
CA GLY A 136 10.11 15.22 -15.83
C GLY A 136 10.34 13.94 -15.02
N ALA A 137 11.59 13.49 -14.88
CA ALA A 137 11.94 12.32 -14.09
C ALA A 137 11.62 12.52 -12.60
N GLN A 138 11.14 11.46 -11.97
CA GLN A 138 10.88 11.46 -10.54
C GLN A 138 12.19 11.37 -9.75
N CYS A 139 12.37 12.30 -8.82
CA CYS A 139 13.51 12.33 -7.93
C CYS A 139 13.18 11.64 -6.60
N TYR A 140 14.11 10.84 -6.11
CA TYR A 140 14.05 10.19 -4.82
C TYR A 140 15.36 10.36 -4.08
N THR A 141 15.32 10.88 -2.87
CA THR A 141 16.50 10.97 -1.99
C THR A 141 16.56 9.74 -1.08
N ASN A 142 17.70 9.06 -1.10
CA ASN A 142 17.93 7.91 -0.24
C ASN A 142 17.98 8.36 1.24
N PRO A 143 17.09 7.86 2.10
CA PRO A 143 16.99 8.32 3.50
C PRO A 143 18.15 7.88 4.41
N ILE A 144 19.09 7.09 3.89
CA ILE A 144 20.25 6.60 4.65
C ILE A 144 21.49 7.41 4.31
N ASN A 145 21.75 7.71 3.03
CA ASN A 145 22.99 8.33 2.58
C ASN A 145 22.83 9.70 1.91
N GLY A 146 21.60 10.20 1.78
CA GLY A 146 21.28 11.50 1.20
C GLY A 146 21.51 11.61 -0.32
N LYS A 147 21.89 10.53 -1.00
CA LYS A 147 22.08 10.57 -2.45
C LYS A 147 20.74 10.55 -3.17
N PHE A 148 20.62 11.35 -4.22
CA PHE A 148 19.44 11.28 -5.06
C PHE A 148 19.54 10.15 -6.09
N ASN A 149 18.40 9.70 -6.55
CA ASN A 149 18.22 8.81 -7.68
C ASN A 149 17.06 9.32 -8.52
N CYS A 150 17.25 9.35 -9.84
CA CYS A 150 16.23 9.76 -10.79
C CYS A 150 15.63 8.52 -11.45
N ASN A 151 14.30 8.41 -11.42
CA ASN A 151 13.56 7.44 -12.22
C ASN A 151 13.28 8.06 -13.59
N CYS A 152 14.08 7.70 -14.59
CA CYS A 152 13.98 8.29 -15.91
C CYS A 152 12.72 7.83 -16.64
N PRO A 153 12.03 8.73 -17.35
CA PRO A 153 11.01 8.34 -18.30
C PRO A 153 11.61 7.61 -19.50
N SER A 154 10.77 6.92 -20.26
CA SER A 154 11.19 6.23 -21.48
C SER A 154 11.89 7.20 -22.42
N GLY A 155 12.93 6.72 -23.13
CA GLY A 155 13.73 7.51 -24.06
C GLY A 155 14.88 8.30 -23.43
N TYR A 156 15.01 8.29 -22.08
CA TYR A 156 16.09 8.99 -21.39
C TYR A 156 16.88 8.09 -20.44
N LYS A 157 18.16 8.41 -20.26
CA LYS A 157 19.11 7.70 -19.41
C LYS A 157 20.06 8.65 -18.67
N GLY A 158 21.01 8.08 -17.93
CA GLY A 158 21.98 8.82 -17.12
C GLY A 158 21.48 9.09 -15.71
N SER A 159 22.37 9.52 -14.83
CA SER A 159 22.07 9.74 -13.40
C SER A 159 21.06 10.84 -13.13
N THR A 160 20.90 11.76 -14.07
CA THR A 160 19.96 12.89 -14.01
C THR A 160 18.88 12.84 -15.10
N CYS A 161 18.83 11.77 -15.89
CA CYS A 161 17.92 11.61 -17.03
C CYS A 161 18.07 12.72 -18.10
N ALA A 162 19.27 13.27 -18.24
CA ALA A 162 19.57 14.33 -19.22
C ALA A 162 20.04 13.79 -20.57
N GLU A 163 20.33 12.50 -20.65
CA GLU A 163 20.85 11.86 -21.83
C GLU A 163 19.74 11.18 -22.63
N ASP A 164 19.67 11.44 -23.91
CA ASP A 164 18.78 10.77 -24.85
C ASP A 164 19.22 9.30 -25.06
N ILE A 165 18.27 8.41 -25.21
CA ILE A 165 18.52 7.03 -25.63
C ILE A 165 18.39 6.98 -27.15
N ASP A 166 19.44 6.57 -27.83
CA ASP A 166 19.35 6.28 -29.27
C ASP A 166 18.85 4.86 -29.48
N GLU A 167 17.53 4.72 -29.63
CA GLU A 167 16.87 3.43 -29.78
C GLU A 167 17.26 2.76 -31.11
N CYS A 168 17.75 3.53 -32.10
CA CYS A 168 18.17 2.99 -33.36
C CYS A 168 19.53 2.24 -33.30
N VAL A 169 20.31 2.50 -32.24
CA VAL A 169 21.65 1.89 -32.01
C VAL A 169 21.64 0.85 -30.90
N ILE A 170 20.77 1.03 -29.88
CA ILE A 170 20.74 0.16 -28.72
C ILE A 170 19.80 -1.03 -28.98
N GLY A 171 20.36 -2.21 -29.22
CA GLY A 171 19.60 -3.45 -29.43
C GLY A 171 19.16 -3.72 -30.86
N PRO A 172 18.16 -4.58 -31.07
CA PRO A 172 17.62 -4.82 -32.41
C PRO A 172 16.88 -3.59 -32.91
N ASN A 173 16.92 -3.39 -34.26
CA ASN A 173 16.21 -2.28 -34.89
C ASN A 173 14.72 -2.28 -34.45
N PRO A 174 14.22 -1.20 -33.83
CA PRO A 174 12.84 -1.14 -33.38
C PRO A 174 11.81 -1.02 -34.51
N CYS A 175 12.29 -0.75 -35.76
CA CYS A 175 11.45 -0.69 -36.94
C CYS A 175 11.44 -2.07 -37.63
N GLU A 176 10.26 -2.66 -37.74
CA GLU A 176 10.02 -3.98 -38.34
C GLU A 176 10.04 -3.92 -39.86
N HIS A 177 10.05 -5.09 -40.50
CA HIS A 177 9.94 -5.27 -41.98
C HIS A 177 10.89 -4.40 -42.82
N GLY A 178 12.11 -4.17 -42.30
CA GLY A 178 13.12 -3.40 -43.00
C GLY A 178 12.87 -1.89 -43.01
N GLY A 179 12.06 -1.39 -42.09
CA GLY A 179 11.89 0.05 -41.87
C GLY A 179 13.19 0.73 -41.43
N SER A 180 13.38 1.99 -41.82
CA SER A 180 14.50 2.81 -41.39
C SER A 180 14.18 3.53 -40.11
N CYS A 181 15.03 3.36 -39.08
CA CYS A 181 14.95 4.05 -37.81
C CYS A 181 15.63 5.39 -37.82
N LYS A 182 15.02 6.42 -37.27
CA LYS A 182 15.59 7.73 -37.03
C LYS A 182 15.39 8.14 -35.58
N ASN A 183 16.50 8.32 -34.84
CA ASN A 183 16.46 8.79 -33.47
C ASN A 183 15.92 10.21 -33.38
N THR A 184 15.14 10.48 -32.34
CA THR A 184 14.62 11.81 -31.96
C THR A 184 14.76 11.99 -30.46
N VAL A 185 14.66 13.23 -29.98
CA VAL A 185 14.82 13.48 -28.55
C VAL A 185 13.69 12.79 -27.74
N GLY A 186 14.07 11.83 -26.92
CA GLY A 186 13.18 11.06 -26.04
C GLY A 186 12.40 9.94 -26.73
N SER A 187 12.68 9.64 -28.01
CA SER A 187 12.00 8.60 -28.78
C SER A 187 12.66 8.39 -30.15
N PHE A 188 12.05 7.59 -30.99
CA PHE A 188 12.46 7.37 -32.36
C PHE A 188 11.28 7.45 -33.33
N THR A 189 11.56 7.47 -34.62
CA THR A 189 10.57 7.39 -35.69
C THR A 189 10.99 6.36 -36.74
N CYS A 190 10.00 5.59 -37.22
CA CYS A 190 10.23 4.64 -38.30
C CYS A 190 9.73 5.18 -39.66
N SER A 191 10.57 5.06 -40.68
CA SER A 191 10.14 5.19 -42.06
C SER A 191 9.96 3.80 -42.65
N CYS A 192 8.70 3.42 -42.88
CA CYS A 192 8.35 2.08 -43.31
C CYS A 192 8.69 1.80 -44.77
N ALA A 193 9.06 0.57 -45.04
CA ALA A 193 9.17 0.07 -46.42
C ALA A 193 7.79 0.04 -47.09
N PRO A 194 7.72 0.13 -48.45
CA PRO A 194 6.47 0.02 -49.17
C PRO A 194 5.68 -1.24 -48.80
N GLY A 195 4.41 -1.07 -48.50
CA GLY A 195 3.53 -2.16 -48.08
C GLY A 195 3.41 -2.34 -46.58
N TYR A 196 4.04 -1.49 -45.73
CA TYR A 196 3.98 -1.51 -44.30
C TYR A 196 3.61 -0.15 -43.72
N THR A 197 2.97 -0.16 -42.57
CA THR A 197 2.55 1.04 -41.80
C THR A 197 2.58 0.76 -40.32
N GLY A 198 2.30 1.77 -39.51
CA GLY A 198 2.33 1.71 -38.05
C GLY A 198 3.56 2.38 -37.47
N PRO A 199 3.55 2.71 -36.16
CA PRO A 199 4.67 3.39 -35.49
C PRO A 199 5.97 2.61 -35.53
N HIS A 200 5.90 1.27 -35.61
CA HIS A 200 7.04 0.36 -35.73
C HIS A 200 7.11 -0.37 -37.07
N CYS A 201 6.28 0.01 -38.04
CA CYS A 201 6.10 -0.68 -39.33
C CYS A 201 5.55 -2.13 -39.18
N GLU A 202 4.85 -2.39 -38.10
CA GLU A 202 4.34 -3.71 -37.72
C GLU A 202 3.13 -4.17 -38.55
N THR A 203 2.41 -3.24 -39.16
CA THR A 203 1.19 -3.53 -39.91
C THR A 203 1.45 -3.63 -41.39
N SER A 204 1.15 -4.76 -42.02
CA SER A 204 1.16 -4.88 -43.48
C SER A 204 -0.05 -4.14 -44.08
N ILE A 205 0.18 -3.21 -44.94
CA ILE A 205 -0.83 -2.63 -45.79
C ILE A 205 -1.04 -3.61 -46.95
N ASN A 206 -2.09 -4.41 -46.89
CA ASN A 206 -2.59 -4.98 -48.13
C ASN A 206 -3.09 -3.82 -48.98
N VAL A 207 -2.19 -3.25 -49.77
CA VAL A 207 -2.56 -2.35 -50.84
C VAL A 207 -3.34 -3.21 -51.79
N ILE A 208 -4.64 -3.29 -51.57
CA ILE A 208 -5.52 -3.57 -52.67
C ILE A 208 -5.21 -2.39 -53.62
N PRO A 209 -4.60 -2.63 -54.79
CA PRO A 209 -4.41 -1.54 -55.71
C PRO A 209 -5.77 -0.92 -55.94
N THR A 210 -6.02 0.27 -55.35
CA THR A 210 -7.15 1.06 -55.75
C THR A 210 -6.99 1.21 -57.27
N PRO A 211 -7.97 0.82 -58.05
CA PRO A 211 -7.87 0.98 -59.49
C PRO A 211 -8.04 2.46 -59.82
N ALA A 212 -7.10 3.30 -59.33
CA ALA A 212 -6.95 4.65 -59.81
C ALA A 212 -6.25 4.58 -61.15
N ARG A 213 -7.04 4.58 -62.21
CA ARG A 213 -6.68 4.63 -63.62
C ARG A 213 -6.20 3.31 -64.26
N MET A 214 -6.87 2.22 -64.06
CA MET A 214 -7.00 1.24 -65.12
C MET A 214 -8.41 1.35 -65.70
N THR A 215 -8.59 2.23 -66.65
CA THR A 215 -9.77 2.18 -67.55
C THR A 215 -9.70 0.83 -68.22
N PRO A 216 -10.68 -0.09 -68.00
CA PRO A 216 -10.76 -1.27 -68.87
C PRO A 216 -10.88 -0.78 -70.28
N THR A 217 -10.01 -1.27 -71.15
CA THR A 217 -10.14 -0.96 -72.54
C THR A 217 -11.37 -1.75 -73.05
N CYS A 218 -12.47 -1.04 -73.13
CA CYS A 218 -13.68 -1.59 -73.70
C CYS A 218 -13.71 -1.27 -75.17
N LEU A 219 -13.87 -2.29 -76.03
CA LEU A 219 -14.12 -2.14 -77.43
C LEU A 219 -15.60 -2.13 -77.68
N ASP A 220 -16.11 -1.02 -78.19
CA ASP A 220 -17.50 -0.87 -78.55
C ASP A 220 -17.77 -1.67 -79.85
N GLN A 221 -18.77 -2.51 -79.81
CA GLN A 221 -19.28 -3.27 -80.97
C GLN A 221 -20.75 -2.97 -81.17
N ILE A 222 -21.20 -3.06 -82.41
CA ILE A 222 -22.57 -2.75 -82.74
C ILE A 222 -23.55 -3.64 -81.97
N GLY A 223 -24.14 -3.07 -80.91
CA GLY A 223 -25.16 -3.75 -80.05
C GLY A 223 -24.57 -4.42 -78.77
N ASP A 224 -23.22 -4.37 -78.52
CA ASP A 224 -22.59 -4.91 -77.32
C ASP A 224 -21.23 -4.31 -77.15
N PHE A 225 -20.61 -4.45 -75.97
CA PHE A 225 -19.27 -4.03 -75.68
C PHE A 225 -18.46 -5.15 -75.01
N THR A 226 -17.20 -5.26 -75.32
CA THR A 226 -16.30 -6.25 -74.72
C THR A 226 -15.19 -5.55 -73.96
N CYS A 227 -15.12 -5.72 -72.65
CA CYS A 227 -14.06 -5.17 -71.84
C CYS A 227 -12.99 -6.23 -71.58
N SER A 228 -11.71 -5.88 -71.79
CA SER A 228 -10.56 -6.72 -71.55
C SER A 228 -9.91 -6.34 -70.24
N CYS A 229 -9.84 -7.28 -69.28
CA CYS A 229 -9.15 -7.15 -68.00
C CYS A 229 -7.77 -7.84 -68.08
N ILE A 230 -6.77 -7.27 -67.41
CA ILE A 230 -5.48 -7.94 -67.29
C ILE A 230 -5.60 -9.22 -66.45
N PRO A 231 -4.81 -10.27 -66.75
CA PRO A 231 -5.00 -11.63 -66.19
C PRO A 231 -5.04 -11.71 -64.67
N VAL A 232 -4.41 -10.78 -63.96
CA VAL A 232 -4.33 -10.80 -62.50
C VAL A 232 -5.62 -10.35 -61.79
N LEU A 233 -6.56 -9.75 -62.49
CA LEU A 233 -7.83 -9.20 -62.00
C LEU A 233 -9.11 -9.89 -62.55
N GLN A 234 -8.95 -11.04 -63.19
CA GLN A 234 -10.09 -11.75 -63.80
C GLN A 234 -11.23 -12.13 -62.83
N SER A 235 -10.93 -12.39 -61.55
CA SER A 235 -11.94 -12.67 -60.53
C SER A 235 -12.79 -11.43 -60.22
N TRP A 236 -12.12 -10.27 -60.08
CA TRP A 236 -12.81 -9.01 -59.76
C TRP A 236 -13.68 -8.50 -60.92
N CYS A 237 -13.22 -8.66 -62.14
CA CYS A 237 -14.04 -8.30 -63.30
C CYS A 237 -15.28 -9.15 -63.49
N LYS A 238 -15.23 -10.42 -63.07
CA LYS A 238 -16.41 -11.30 -63.11
C LYS A 238 -17.49 -10.87 -62.13
N ASP A 239 -17.11 -10.42 -60.95
CA ASP A 239 -18.03 -10.06 -59.88
C ASP A 239 -18.64 -8.66 -60.07
N ASN A 240 -18.02 -7.80 -60.89
CA ASN A 240 -18.47 -6.42 -61.16
C ASN A 240 -18.89 -6.13 -62.60
N ALA A 241 -19.07 -7.15 -63.43
CA ALA A 241 -19.48 -7.01 -64.84
C ALA A 241 -20.93 -6.49 -65.02
N ALA A 242 -21.67 -6.32 -63.90
CA ALA A 242 -23.06 -5.81 -63.96
C ALA A 242 -23.19 -4.30 -63.66
N ALA A 243 -22.09 -3.57 -63.47
CA ALA A 243 -22.12 -2.12 -63.26
C ALA A 243 -22.21 -1.43 -64.62
N THR A 244 -23.39 -1.00 -65.01
CA THR A 244 -23.62 -0.15 -66.20
C THR A 244 -22.82 1.14 -66.12
N PRO A 245 -22.10 1.56 -67.17
CA PRO A 245 -21.41 2.86 -67.20
C PRO A 245 -22.42 4.00 -67.12
N PRO A 246 -22.06 5.13 -66.50
CA PRO A 246 -22.91 6.31 -66.50
C PRO A 246 -23.12 6.78 -67.96
N ARG A 247 -24.38 7.02 -68.30
CA ARG A 247 -24.69 7.64 -69.61
C ARG A 247 -24.34 9.13 -69.49
N ASP A 248 -23.41 9.56 -70.31
CA ASP A 248 -23.14 10.98 -70.50
C ASP A 248 -24.40 11.58 -71.16
N THR A 249 -24.98 12.59 -70.51
CA THR A 249 -25.93 13.54 -71.08
C THR A 249 -25.21 14.87 -71.32
#